data_dadb771c2cdd01a3309ad9fb1c71b06b
#
_entry.id   dadb771c2cdd01a3309ad9fb1c71b06b
#
_cell.length_a   1.000
_cell.length_b   1.000
_cell.length_c   1.000
_cell.angle_alpha   90.00
_cell.angle_beta   90.00
_cell.angle_gamma   90.00
#
_symmetry.space_group_name_H-M   'P 1'
#
loop_
_entity.id
_entity.type
_entity.pdbx_description
1 polymer ?
#
loop_
_entity_poly.entity_id
_entity_poly.type
_entity_poly.pdbx_seq_one_letter_code
_entity_poly.pdbx_strand_id
1 'polypeptide(L)'
;MKDHKSHLRRISLALGSAALLGLGVTTSYAQEVEGGTLYGDMSTVAQDMLTRADGDGNNFLHTNGNYAQTRYYPSRQINVSNVSKLRPAWIFQTEIVETMETTPIVVNGVMYVTTAFSHAYALNAKTGQQIWHYKHKMGPITTFCCGPNNRGVAVYQDMVYLGTLDAKLVALDAKTGKVVWQVQIADPELGYSETMAPTVVNGKVLIGTNGGEYGIRGFVKAYDWKTGNELWHFATIPEKSHGVWAKNDATGRDMKRDIDAEKAALKKLGDPYKTLGGGVWQNPAVDLELNRIFFVVGNPSPDLDGSIRPGDNLYTDSLVSVDLDTGKYVCHFQYVAHDVWDLDAVSPPILVDVMNAKGKMVPGVLHGGKTGHVYVHDRSDCSLIRFSEAMVPQENMWVLPTKDGARMLPGANGGVEWSPMTVNEGLGLVYAINLHQPMTYHVESSPYPEGKLWLGGAFKVIASEQQWGNVTAVDYNTGKIRWKVKTPQPMIGGILATAGGLVFTGEGNGQFKGYDAETGTVLWKFQAGAGVNAPPSSYTVDGKQYIVVAAGGNTQLNYKRGNNIIAFSLSD
;
A
#
# COMPACT_ATOMS: atom_id res chain seq x y z
N MET A 1 33.11 -62.48 22.32
CA MET A 1 34.12 -63.12 21.40
C MET A 1 34.72 -62.02 20.55
N LYS A 2 36.03 -61.81 20.78
CA LYS A 2 37.06 -61.08 19.96
C LYS A 2 36.73 -59.59 19.62
N ASP A 3 37.21 -58.59 20.34
CA ASP A 3 38.60 -58.07 20.43
C ASP A 3 39.26 -57.76 19.07
N HIS A 4 39.52 -56.48 18.81
CA HIS A 4 40.86 -56.06 18.44
C HIS A 4 41.05 -54.56 18.71
N LYS A 5 42.07 -54.32 19.52
CA LYS A 5 42.66 -53.06 20.01
C LYS A 5 43.60 -52.41 18.97
N SER A 6 43.78 -51.11 19.20
CA SER A 6 45.04 -50.31 19.20
C SER A 6 45.52 -49.74 17.85
N HIS A 7 45.88 -48.47 17.73
CA HIS A 7 47.11 -47.86 18.26
C HIS A 7 47.08 -46.34 18.35
N LEU A 8 47.44 -45.87 19.50
CA LEU A 8 47.86 -44.51 19.78
C LEU A 8 49.22 -44.20 19.11
N ARG A 9 49.41 -42.98 18.58
CA ARG A 9 50.69 -42.31 18.56
C ARG A 9 50.54 -40.86 19.00
N ARG A 10 51.09 -40.55 20.15
CA ARG A 10 51.37 -39.21 20.63
C ARG A 10 52.64 -38.71 19.93
N ILE A 11 52.63 -37.44 19.52
CA ILE A 11 53.86 -36.63 19.38
C ILE A 11 53.57 -35.29 20.06
N SER A 12 54.32 -35.08 21.16
CA SER A 12 54.44 -33.79 21.86
C SER A 12 55.68 -33.10 21.33
N LEU A 13 55.60 -31.77 21.12
CA LEU A 13 56.73 -30.83 21.25
C LEU A 13 56.14 -29.40 21.16
N ALA A 14 56.16 -28.74 22.23
CA ALA A 14 57.08 -27.74 22.78
C ALA A 14 56.70 -26.29 22.41
N LEU A 15 56.53 -25.54 23.45
CA LEU A 15 56.29 -24.10 23.64
C LEU A 15 57.14 -23.18 22.78
N GLY A 16 56.47 -22.09 22.32
CA GLY A 16 57.11 -20.86 21.89
C GLY A 16 56.13 -19.71 22.05
N SER A 17 56.22 -18.97 23.16
CA SER A 17 55.46 -17.73 23.41
C SER A 17 56.04 -16.61 22.55
N ALA A 18 55.17 -15.99 21.72
CA ALA A 18 55.41 -14.64 21.19
C ALA A 18 54.11 -13.88 21.18
N ALA A 19 54.00 -12.93 22.09
CA ALA A 19 52.93 -11.94 22.10
C ALA A 19 53.15 -10.95 20.94
N LEU A 20 52.19 -10.94 19.99
CA LEU A 20 52.09 -9.89 19.00
C LEU A 20 50.71 -9.24 19.16
N LEU A 21 50.75 -8.00 19.67
CA LEU A 21 49.65 -7.06 19.63
C LEU A 21 49.32 -6.77 18.15
N GLY A 22 48.29 -7.43 17.64
CA GLY A 22 47.69 -7.14 16.34
C GLY A 22 46.54 -6.17 16.50
N LEU A 23 46.79 -4.89 16.20
CA LEU A 23 45.73 -3.92 15.89
C LEU A 23 44.90 -4.47 14.72
N GLY A 24 43.72 -4.97 15.03
CA GLY A 24 42.75 -5.35 14.02
C GLY A 24 42.19 -4.11 13.33
N VAL A 25 42.75 -3.74 12.20
CA VAL A 25 42.12 -2.84 11.24
C VAL A 25 41.04 -3.63 10.56
N THR A 26 39.78 -3.43 10.97
CA THR A 26 38.62 -3.86 10.18
C THR A 26 38.54 -2.97 8.95
N THR A 27 39.15 -3.39 7.86
CA THR A 27 38.90 -2.85 6.53
C THR A 27 37.49 -3.23 6.16
N SER A 28 36.54 -2.27 6.29
CA SER A 28 35.29 -2.32 5.58
C SER A 28 35.62 -2.26 4.08
N TYR A 29 35.38 -3.35 3.38
CA TYR A 29 35.35 -3.33 1.91
C TYR A 29 34.15 -2.47 1.48
N ALA A 30 34.36 -1.17 1.35
CA ALA A 30 33.57 -0.35 0.47
C ALA A 30 34.08 -0.71 -0.94
N GLN A 31 33.29 -1.46 -1.70
CA GLN A 31 33.54 -1.72 -3.10
C GLN A 31 33.42 -0.36 -3.80
N GLU A 32 34.56 0.22 -4.22
CA GLU A 32 34.58 1.37 -5.12
C GLU A 32 33.91 0.93 -6.43
N VAL A 33 32.71 1.45 -6.66
CA VAL A 33 32.04 1.33 -7.95
C VAL A 33 32.70 2.34 -8.88
N GLU A 34 33.39 1.87 -9.92
CA GLU A 34 33.93 2.72 -10.98
C GLU A 34 32.84 3.66 -11.49
N GLY A 35 33.14 4.98 -11.47
CA GLY A 35 32.20 6.06 -11.73
C GLY A 35 31.57 6.04 -13.11
N GLY A 36 30.37 5.54 -13.19
CA GLY A 36 29.42 5.98 -14.20
C GLY A 36 29.02 7.42 -13.88
N THR A 37 29.02 8.28 -14.89
CA THR A 37 28.61 9.68 -14.77
C THR A 37 27.20 9.72 -14.21
N LEU A 38 27.05 10.10 -12.93
CA LEU A 38 25.76 10.26 -12.28
C LEU A 38 25.08 11.48 -12.90
N TYR A 39 23.86 11.31 -13.39
CA TYR A 39 23.10 12.38 -14.03
C TYR A 39 22.73 13.46 -13.01
N GLY A 40 23.28 14.65 -13.17
CA GLY A 40 22.95 15.84 -12.40
C GLY A 40 23.22 15.77 -10.90
N ASP A 41 22.81 16.80 -10.18
CA ASP A 41 22.82 16.80 -8.71
C ASP A 41 21.64 15.93 -8.20
N MET A 42 21.90 14.64 -8.04
CA MET A 42 20.94 13.57 -7.70
C MET A 42 20.25 13.72 -6.35
N SER A 43 20.60 14.74 -5.60
CA SER A 43 20.38 14.70 -4.15
C SER A 43 19.26 15.59 -3.66
N THR A 44 18.66 16.44 -4.49
CA THR A 44 17.75 17.44 -3.95
C THR A 44 16.40 17.39 -4.66
N VAL A 45 15.37 16.91 -3.94
CA VAL A 45 13.96 17.01 -4.36
C VAL A 45 13.31 18.17 -3.64
N ALA A 46 13.17 19.30 -4.32
CA ALA A 46 12.55 20.48 -3.76
C ALA A 46 11.01 20.33 -3.68
N GLN A 47 10.38 21.08 -2.78
CA GLN A 47 8.92 21.06 -2.61
C GLN A 47 8.17 21.36 -3.93
N ASP A 48 8.67 22.28 -4.73
CA ASP A 48 8.03 22.64 -6.00
C ASP A 48 8.06 21.50 -7.05
N MET A 49 9.08 20.64 -7.03
CA MET A 49 9.10 19.40 -7.84
C MET A 49 7.95 18.48 -7.43
N LEU A 50 7.80 18.24 -6.12
CA LEU A 50 6.72 17.41 -5.59
C LEU A 50 5.33 17.99 -5.89
N THR A 51 5.20 19.32 -5.81
CA THR A 51 3.94 20.02 -6.08
C THR A 51 3.52 19.94 -7.55
N ARG A 52 4.48 19.91 -8.48
CA ARG A 52 4.25 19.87 -9.93
C ARG A 52 4.47 18.48 -10.56
N ALA A 53 4.44 17.44 -9.74
CA ALA A 53 4.73 16.08 -10.18
C ALA A 53 3.73 15.53 -11.23
N ASP A 54 2.52 16.05 -11.29
CA ASP A 54 1.47 15.70 -12.26
C ASP A 54 1.86 16.01 -13.71
N GLY A 55 2.62 17.10 -13.93
CA GLY A 55 3.15 17.50 -15.23
C GLY A 55 4.57 17.00 -15.54
N ASP A 56 5.21 16.28 -14.61
CA ASP A 56 6.61 15.83 -14.77
C ASP A 56 6.70 14.56 -15.63
N GLY A 57 7.09 14.73 -16.89
CA GLY A 57 7.32 13.63 -17.83
C GLY A 57 8.69 12.94 -17.69
N ASN A 58 9.55 13.32 -16.74
CA ASN A 58 10.87 12.71 -16.54
C ASN A 58 10.91 11.82 -15.29
N ASN A 59 10.28 12.24 -14.22
CA ASN A 59 10.33 11.59 -12.92
C ASN A 59 9.02 10.85 -12.58
N PHE A 60 9.05 10.07 -11.50
CA PHE A 60 7.87 9.53 -10.81
C PHE A 60 8.09 9.74 -9.32
N LEU A 61 7.72 10.92 -8.82
CA LEU A 61 8.22 11.47 -7.56
C LEU A 61 7.50 10.98 -6.31
N HIS A 62 6.25 10.51 -6.46
CA HIS A 62 5.43 10.01 -5.35
C HIS A 62 5.06 8.54 -5.60
N THR A 63 4.82 7.80 -4.53
CA THR A 63 4.36 6.40 -4.60
C THR A 63 3.11 6.24 -5.49
N ASN A 64 2.21 7.22 -5.51
CA ASN A 64 1.04 7.24 -6.39
C ASN A 64 1.09 8.36 -7.45
N GLY A 65 2.30 8.72 -7.91
CA GLY A 65 2.55 9.65 -9.01
C GLY A 65 2.63 11.12 -8.60
N ASN A 66 1.63 11.63 -7.89
CA ASN A 66 1.52 13.01 -7.45
C ASN A 66 0.74 13.13 -6.13
N TYR A 67 0.57 14.34 -5.59
CA TYR A 67 -0.19 14.60 -4.36
C TYR A 67 -1.69 14.24 -4.49
N ALA A 68 -2.27 14.38 -5.68
CA ALA A 68 -3.64 13.98 -5.96
C ALA A 68 -3.81 12.45 -6.12
N GLN A 69 -2.71 11.69 -6.14
CA GLN A 69 -2.65 10.23 -6.26
C GLN A 69 -3.27 9.67 -7.56
N THR A 70 -3.21 10.42 -8.65
CA THR A 70 -3.84 10.05 -9.92
C THR A 70 -3.18 8.86 -10.61
N ARG A 71 -1.90 8.55 -10.31
CA ARG A 71 -1.11 7.53 -10.99
C ARG A 71 -1.16 7.61 -12.52
N TYR A 72 -1.28 8.83 -13.04
CA TYR A 72 -1.26 9.13 -14.47
C TYR A 72 0.10 9.69 -14.87
N TYR A 73 0.73 9.10 -15.87
CA TYR A 73 2.02 9.56 -16.35
C TYR A 73 1.90 10.33 -17.67
N PRO A 74 2.43 11.57 -17.76
CA PRO A 74 2.08 12.50 -18.86
C PRO A 74 2.85 12.26 -20.18
N SER A 75 3.67 11.22 -20.31
CA SER A 75 4.38 10.91 -21.56
C SER A 75 3.54 10.10 -22.56
N ARG A 76 3.71 10.41 -23.85
CA ARG A 76 3.05 9.75 -24.99
C ARG A 76 4.01 8.94 -25.86
N GLN A 77 5.28 8.80 -25.45
CA GLN A 77 6.26 8.09 -26.28
C GLN A 77 5.88 6.61 -26.44
N ILE A 78 5.52 5.95 -25.33
CA ILE A 78 4.91 4.62 -25.37
C ILE A 78 3.39 4.82 -25.48
N ASN A 79 2.78 4.30 -26.55
CA ASN A 79 1.37 4.53 -26.86
C ASN A 79 0.72 3.31 -27.54
N VAL A 80 -0.57 3.38 -27.78
CA VAL A 80 -1.38 2.28 -28.35
C VAL A 80 -0.82 1.73 -29.67
N SER A 81 -0.16 2.56 -30.50
CA SER A 81 0.36 2.14 -31.80
C SER A 81 1.70 1.40 -31.73
N ASN A 82 2.48 1.58 -30.64
CA ASN A 82 3.83 1.03 -30.55
C ASN A 82 4.09 0.16 -29.32
N VAL A 83 3.14 0.04 -28.38
CA VAL A 83 3.30 -0.75 -27.14
C VAL A 83 3.67 -2.22 -27.40
N SER A 84 3.32 -2.79 -28.55
CA SER A 84 3.73 -4.14 -28.96
C SER A 84 5.25 -4.31 -29.11
N LYS A 85 5.99 -3.19 -29.25
CA LYS A 85 7.45 -3.16 -29.32
C LYS A 85 8.14 -3.06 -27.96
N LEU A 86 7.41 -2.97 -26.85
CA LEU A 86 8.00 -2.96 -25.50
C LEU A 86 8.79 -4.25 -25.25
N ARG A 87 10.02 -4.09 -24.74
CA ARG A 87 10.91 -5.18 -24.33
C ARG A 87 11.57 -4.81 -23.00
N PRO A 88 11.99 -5.79 -22.17
CA PRO A 88 12.83 -5.51 -21.02
C PRO A 88 14.09 -4.75 -21.46
N ALA A 89 14.32 -3.58 -20.87
CA ALA A 89 15.55 -2.81 -21.03
C ALA A 89 16.61 -3.31 -20.06
N TRP A 90 16.20 -3.60 -18.83
CA TRP A 90 17.03 -4.22 -17.80
C TRP A 90 16.17 -4.95 -16.75
N ILE A 91 16.81 -5.86 -16.01
CA ILE A 91 16.23 -6.59 -14.88
C ILE A 91 17.24 -6.51 -13.75
N PHE A 92 16.77 -6.10 -12.58
CA PHE A 92 17.53 -6.14 -11.34
C PHE A 92 16.89 -7.18 -10.39
N GLN A 93 17.71 -8.03 -9.77
CA GLN A 93 17.27 -8.99 -8.76
C GLN A 93 17.72 -8.55 -7.39
N THR A 94 16.78 -8.37 -6.47
CA THR A 94 17.08 -8.05 -5.07
C THR A 94 17.60 -9.29 -4.33
N GLU A 95 18.19 -9.10 -3.14
CA GLU A 95 18.62 -10.24 -2.32
C GLU A 95 17.43 -10.97 -1.66
N ILE A 96 16.26 -10.34 -1.59
CA ILE A 96 15.09 -10.83 -0.84
C ILE A 96 14.09 -11.47 -1.81
N VAL A 97 13.89 -12.78 -1.68
CA VAL A 97 12.86 -13.55 -2.42
C VAL A 97 11.62 -13.66 -1.54
N GLU A 98 10.79 -12.62 -1.53
CA GLU A 98 9.55 -12.54 -0.76
C GLU A 98 8.60 -11.57 -1.46
N THR A 99 7.37 -11.43 -0.95
CA THR A 99 6.35 -10.51 -1.47
C THR A 99 6.91 -9.13 -1.79
N MET A 100 6.50 -8.55 -2.91
CA MET A 100 6.89 -7.20 -3.30
C MET A 100 5.65 -6.39 -3.66
N GLU A 101 5.43 -5.31 -2.91
CA GLU A 101 4.31 -4.38 -3.10
C GLU A 101 4.81 -2.94 -3.36
N THR A 102 6.10 -2.77 -3.53
CA THR A 102 6.76 -1.48 -3.73
C THR A 102 6.35 -0.82 -5.04
N THR A 103 6.04 0.47 -5.01
CA THR A 103 6.05 1.31 -6.20
C THR A 103 7.47 1.84 -6.42
N PRO A 104 8.14 1.53 -7.53
CA PRO A 104 9.41 2.17 -7.86
C PRO A 104 9.18 3.67 -8.07
N ILE A 105 9.85 4.54 -7.29
CA ILE A 105 9.89 5.99 -7.57
C ILE A 105 11.21 6.35 -8.24
N VAL A 106 11.17 7.34 -9.13
CA VAL A 106 12.33 7.76 -9.89
C VAL A 106 12.53 9.25 -9.78
N VAL A 107 13.72 9.64 -9.38
CA VAL A 107 14.13 11.02 -9.17
C VAL A 107 15.45 11.26 -9.88
N ASN A 108 15.47 12.15 -10.87
CA ASN A 108 16.69 12.56 -11.59
C ASN A 108 17.57 11.39 -12.05
N GLY A 109 16.95 10.30 -12.57
CA GLY A 109 17.66 9.12 -13.05
C GLY A 109 18.07 8.10 -11.97
N VAL A 110 17.68 8.32 -10.70
CA VAL A 110 17.83 7.33 -9.62
C VAL A 110 16.47 6.74 -9.28
N MET A 111 16.41 5.42 -9.26
CA MET A 111 15.21 4.68 -8.86
C MET A 111 15.37 4.19 -7.42
N TYR A 112 14.34 4.42 -6.60
CA TYR A 112 14.27 3.89 -5.24
C TYR A 112 13.18 2.83 -5.18
N VAL A 113 13.52 1.67 -4.62
CA VAL A 113 12.61 0.53 -4.42
C VAL A 113 12.82 -0.07 -3.05
N THR A 114 11.76 -0.65 -2.50
CA THR A 114 11.80 -1.39 -1.23
C THR A 114 11.50 -2.86 -1.45
N THR A 115 11.86 -3.70 -0.49
CA THR A 115 11.48 -5.11 -0.46
C THR A 115 10.86 -5.46 0.89
N ALA A 116 10.40 -6.68 1.02
CA ALA A 116 10.06 -7.26 2.31
C ALA A 116 11.15 -7.02 3.35
N PHE A 117 10.76 -7.01 4.64
CA PHE A 117 11.65 -6.75 5.78
C PHE A 117 12.28 -5.34 5.80
N SER A 118 11.63 -4.38 5.12
CA SER A 118 12.02 -2.96 5.14
C SER A 118 13.43 -2.69 4.60
N HIS A 119 13.90 -3.46 3.62
CA HIS A 119 15.11 -3.11 2.88
C HIS A 119 14.80 -2.04 1.82
N ALA A 120 15.77 -1.20 1.49
CA ALA A 120 15.66 -0.20 0.43
C ALA A 120 16.89 -0.20 -0.48
N TYR A 121 16.64 0.02 -1.76
CA TYR A 121 17.68 0.08 -2.80
C TYR A 121 17.59 1.38 -3.57
N ALA A 122 18.73 1.93 -3.95
CA ALA A 122 18.84 2.91 -5.01
C ALA A 122 19.49 2.27 -6.23
N LEU A 123 18.88 2.45 -7.38
CA LEU A 123 19.35 1.89 -8.66
C LEU A 123 19.53 3.01 -9.67
N ASN A 124 20.47 2.86 -10.59
CA ASN A 124 20.52 3.68 -11.79
C ASN A 124 19.29 3.34 -12.66
N ALA A 125 18.41 4.30 -12.87
CA ALA A 125 17.15 4.07 -13.57
C ALA A 125 17.33 3.72 -15.06
N LYS A 126 18.47 4.08 -15.68
CA LYS A 126 18.79 3.74 -17.07
C LYS A 126 19.28 2.30 -17.23
N THR A 127 20.05 1.79 -16.27
CA THR A 127 20.80 0.53 -16.41
C THR A 127 20.36 -0.57 -15.45
N GLY A 128 19.63 -0.23 -14.38
CA GLY A 128 19.31 -1.16 -13.29
C GLY A 128 20.48 -1.43 -12.33
N GLN A 129 21.65 -0.81 -12.52
CA GLN A 129 22.80 -1.01 -11.65
C GLN A 129 22.52 -0.48 -10.24
N GLN A 130 22.85 -1.28 -9.21
CA GLN A 130 22.72 -0.88 -7.82
C GLN A 130 23.70 0.24 -7.47
N ILE A 131 23.19 1.32 -6.86
CA ILE A 131 23.98 2.43 -6.32
C ILE A 131 24.27 2.15 -4.85
N TRP A 132 23.24 1.86 -4.06
CA TRP A 132 23.37 1.45 -2.67
C TRP A 132 22.22 0.50 -2.25
N HIS A 133 22.41 -0.20 -1.13
CA HIS A 133 21.45 -1.07 -0.49
C HIS A 133 21.42 -0.80 1.01
N TYR A 134 20.31 -0.34 1.54
CA TYR A 134 20.04 -0.25 2.96
C TYR A 134 19.40 -1.55 3.44
N LYS A 135 20.10 -2.24 4.35
CA LYS A 135 19.62 -3.47 5.01
C LYS A 135 19.09 -3.11 6.39
N HIS A 136 17.77 -3.04 6.51
CA HIS A 136 17.18 -2.76 7.83
C HIS A 136 17.47 -3.91 8.80
N LYS A 137 17.92 -3.55 9.99
CA LYS A 137 18.06 -4.50 11.08
C LYS A 137 16.78 -4.49 11.90
N MET A 138 15.93 -5.49 11.68
CA MET A 138 14.67 -5.64 12.40
C MET A 138 14.87 -5.67 13.91
N GLY A 139 14.06 -4.88 14.63
CA GLY A 139 13.88 -4.99 16.07
C GLY A 139 12.93 -6.14 16.45
N PRO A 140 12.56 -6.25 17.72
CA PRO A 140 11.54 -7.18 18.15
C PRO A 140 10.21 -6.82 17.49
N ILE A 141 9.55 -7.82 16.91
CA ILE A 141 8.19 -7.75 16.37
C ILE A 141 7.49 -9.06 16.73
N THR A 142 6.18 -9.03 16.84
CA THR A 142 5.41 -10.24 17.16
C THR A 142 5.12 -11.05 15.91
N THR A 143 4.35 -10.47 15.00
CA THR A 143 4.00 -11.00 13.68
C THR A 143 3.57 -9.82 12.81
N PHE A 144 3.32 -10.06 11.53
CA PHE A 144 2.65 -9.09 10.66
C PHE A 144 1.53 -9.77 9.89
N CYS A 145 0.39 -9.08 9.78
CA CYS A 145 -0.65 -9.51 8.85
C CYS A 145 -0.11 -9.50 7.42
N CYS A 146 -0.59 -10.43 6.60
CA CYS A 146 -0.49 -10.37 5.14
C CYS A 146 0.93 -10.37 4.54
N GLY A 147 1.96 -10.61 5.37
CA GLY A 147 3.37 -10.71 4.98
C GLY A 147 4.23 -9.52 5.37
N PRO A 148 5.57 -9.64 5.18
CA PRO A 148 6.54 -8.62 5.59
C PRO A 148 6.64 -7.47 4.58
N ASN A 149 5.52 -6.88 4.18
CA ASN A 149 5.37 -5.96 3.06
C ASN A 149 6.03 -4.59 3.33
N ASN A 150 6.47 -3.95 2.25
CA ASN A 150 6.80 -2.52 2.22
C ASN A 150 6.42 -1.94 0.86
N ARG A 151 5.73 -0.78 0.84
CA ARG A 151 5.12 -0.21 -0.37
C ARG A 151 5.91 0.92 -0.99
N GLY A 152 7.11 1.24 -0.45
CA GLY A 152 8.00 2.22 -1.05
C GLY A 152 8.56 3.24 -0.07
N VAL A 153 9.13 4.29 -0.62
CA VAL A 153 9.76 5.39 0.10
C VAL A 153 9.23 6.74 -0.37
N ALA A 154 9.50 7.79 0.39
CA ALA A 154 9.40 9.17 -0.08
C ALA A 154 10.79 9.80 -0.19
N VAL A 155 10.98 10.73 -1.13
CA VAL A 155 12.23 11.48 -1.29
C VAL A 155 11.93 12.97 -1.15
N TYR A 156 12.70 13.64 -0.30
CA TYR A 156 12.57 15.09 -0.11
C TYR A 156 13.92 15.68 0.28
N GLN A 157 14.30 16.78 -0.36
CA GLN A 157 15.64 17.35 -0.26
C GLN A 157 16.70 16.26 -0.58
N ASP A 158 17.63 16.02 0.30
CA ASP A 158 18.70 15.04 0.19
C ASP A 158 18.43 13.74 0.97
N MET A 159 17.16 13.48 1.35
CA MET A 159 16.78 12.34 2.19
C MET A 159 15.76 11.43 1.54
N VAL A 160 15.85 10.14 1.88
CA VAL A 160 14.87 9.08 1.57
C VAL A 160 14.23 8.62 2.87
N TYR A 161 12.91 8.63 2.95
CA TYR A 161 12.15 8.26 4.14
C TYR A 161 11.51 6.89 3.95
N LEU A 162 11.63 6.05 4.97
CA LEU A 162 11.17 4.67 4.99
C LEU A 162 10.43 4.37 6.30
N GLY A 163 9.21 3.84 6.21
CA GLY A 163 8.53 3.19 7.32
C GLY A 163 9.01 1.74 7.47
N THR A 164 9.11 1.22 8.69
CA THR A 164 9.64 -0.14 8.92
C THR A 164 8.67 -1.01 9.71
N LEU A 165 8.76 -2.33 9.53
CA LEU A 165 7.87 -3.29 10.18
C LEU A 165 8.01 -3.32 11.72
N ASP A 166 9.12 -2.85 12.26
CA ASP A 166 9.32 -2.64 13.69
C ASP A 166 8.93 -1.21 14.14
N ALA A 167 7.95 -0.63 13.43
CA ALA A 167 7.30 0.66 13.73
C ALA A 167 8.26 1.83 13.91
N LYS A 168 9.23 1.98 13.00
CA LYS A 168 10.13 3.14 12.93
C LYS A 168 9.90 3.94 11.66
N LEU A 169 10.19 5.22 11.75
CA LEU A 169 10.43 6.09 10.61
C LEU A 169 11.94 6.34 10.52
N VAL A 170 12.51 6.02 9.36
CA VAL A 170 13.95 6.10 9.08
C VAL A 170 14.18 7.10 7.96
N ALA A 171 15.10 8.05 8.16
CA ALA A 171 15.61 8.93 7.12
C ALA A 171 17.01 8.49 6.71
N LEU A 172 17.20 8.23 5.43
CA LEU A 172 18.46 7.85 4.81
C LEU A 172 19.00 9.01 3.98
N ASP A 173 20.30 9.18 3.95
CA ASP A 173 20.97 10.04 2.98
C ASP A 173 20.76 9.49 1.56
N ALA A 174 20.21 10.29 0.66
CA ALA A 174 19.79 9.84 -0.67
C ALA A 174 20.96 9.37 -1.55
N LYS A 175 22.18 9.89 -1.35
CA LYS A 175 23.38 9.51 -2.11
C LYS A 175 24.01 8.20 -1.64
N THR A 176 23.96 7.93 -0.34
CA THR A 176 24.75 6.86 0.28
C THR A 176 23.92 5.75 0.93
N GLY A 177 22.61 5.96 1.14
CA GLY A 177 21.74 5.03 1.86
C GLY A 177 22.06 4.91 3.35
N LYS A 178 22.91 5.79 3.92
CA LYS A 178 23.24 5.79 5.34
C LYS A 178 22.13 6.44 6.16
N VAL A 179 21.86 5.90 7.35
CA VAL A 179 20.89 6.48 8.28
C VAL A 179 21.36 7.84 8.74
N VAL A 180 20.54 8.87 8.52
CA VAL A 180 20.72 10.22 9.06
C VAL A 180 20.07 10.34 10.43
N TRP A 181 18.80 9.90 10.52
CA TRP A 181 18.08 9.77 11.77
C TRP A 181 17.04 8.64 11.69
N GLN A 182 16.60 8.18 12.84
CA GLN A 182 15.46 7.27 12.96
C GLN A 182 14.71 7.51 14.26
N VAL A 183 13.40 7.33 14.24
CA VAL A 183 12.54 7.47 15.43
C VAL A 183 11.61 6.27 15.55
N GLN A 184 11.36 5.82 16.78
CA GLN A 184 10.33 4.85 17.09
C GLN A 184 8.99 5.59 17.09
N ILE A 185 8.03 5.20 16.24
CA ILE A 185 6.75 5.91 16.10
C ILE A 185 5.61 5.24 16.88
N ALA A 186 5.75 3.96 17.18
CA ALA A 186 4.82 3.19 18.00
C ALA A 186 5.53 1.95 18.58
N ASP A 187 4.87 1.23 19.48
CA ASP A 187 5.42 0.02 20.10
C ASP A 187 5.15 -1.23 19.24
N PRO A 188 6.17 -1.83 18.62
CA PRO A 188 5.98 -3.00 17.78
C PRO A 188 5.55 -4.25 18.56
N GLU A 189 5.81 -4.33 19.86
CA GLU A 189 5.40 -5.47 20.69
C GLU A 189 3.89 -5.51 20.91
N LEU A 190 3.20 -4.36 20.72
CA LEU A 190 1.74 -4.29 20.73
C LEU A 190 1.10 -4.59 19.36
N GLY A 191 1.90 -4.82 18.31
CA GLY A 191 1.42 -5.14 16.97
C GLY A 191 1.45 -3.96 15.98
N TYR A 192 1.95 -2.79 16.38
CA TYR A 192 2.17 -1.68 15.44
C TYR A 192 3.28 -2.01 14.45
N SER A 193 3.07 -1.64 13.19
CA SER A 193 4.06 -1.81 12.11
C SER A 193 3.79 -0.81 10.99
N GLU A 194 4.82 -0.58 10.14
CA GLU A 194 4.70 0.37 9.03
C GLU A 194 4.92 -0.35 7.71
N THR A 195 3.88 -0.42 6.90
CA THR A 195 3.91 -1.04 5.57
C THR A 195 3.73 -0.04 4.44
N MET A 196 3.25 1.18 4.74
CA MET A 196 3.07 2.25 3.77
C MET A 196 4.39 2.97 3.44
N ALA A 197 4.46 3.56 2.25
CA ALA A 197 5.46 4.59 1.99
C ALA A 197 5.08 5.88 2.73
N PRO A 198 6.02 6.63 3.34
CA PRO A 198 5.72 7.95 3.86
C PRO A 198 5.30 8.92 2.74
N THR A 199 4.59 10.00 3.09
CA THR A 199 4.30 11.10 2.17
C THR A 199 4.95 12.37 2.71
N VAL A 200 5.73 13.07 1.88
CA VAL A 200 6.38 14.33 2.33
C VAL A 200 5.72 15.53 1.68
N VAL A 201 5.41 16.54 2.48
CA VAL A 201 4.80 17.80 2.04
C VAL A 201 5.17 18.95 2.97
N ASN A 202 5.64 20.05 2.41
CA ASN A 202 5.98 21.28 3.15
C ASN A 202 6.83 21.01 4.41
N GLY A 203 7.86 20.16 4.27
CA GLY A 203 8.75 19.80 5.37
C GLY A 203 8.16 18.87 6.43
N LYS A 204 6.99 18.28 6.18
CA LYS A 204 6.36 17.28 7.04
C LYS A 204 6.44 15.90 6.40
N VAL A 205 6.87 14.90 7.15
CA VAL A 205 6.82 13.49 6.77
C VAL A 205 5.58 12.88 7.42
N LEU A 206 4.59 12.55 6.60
CA LEU A 206 3.33 11.96 7.04
C LEU A 206 3.44 10.43 7.02
N ILE A 207 2.99 9.79 8.09
CA ILE A 207 2.94 8.34 8.20
C ILE A 207 1.76 7.92 9.08
N GLY A 208 1.08 6.86 8.69
CA GLY A 208 0.06 6.18 9.49
C GLY A 208 0.62 4.93 10.13
N THR A 209 -0.24 3.98 10.48
CA THR A 209 0.20 2.68 11.02
C THR A 209 -0.65 1.53 10.50
N ASN A 210 -0.05 0.38 10.35
CA ASN A 210 -0.69 -0.93 10.21
C ASN A 210 -0.87 -1.57 11.60
N GLY A 211 -1.56 -2.71 11.66
CA GLY A 211 -1.74 -3.49 12.87
C GLY A 211 -3.15 -3.41 13.47
N GLY A 212 -4.14 -2.98 12.68
CA GLY A 212 -5.54 -2.98 13.10
C GLY A 212 -5.95 -4.29 13.74
N GLU A 213 -5.64 -5.39 13.13
CA GLU A 213 -5.95 -6.77 13.53
C GLU A 213 -5.26 -7.23 14.83
N TYR A 214 -4.40 -6.40 15.41
CA TYR A 214 -3.73 -6.67 16.70
C TYR A 214 -4.37 -5.90 17.86
N GLY A 215 -5.48 -5.19 17.61
CA GLY A 215 -6.12 -4.37 18.63
C GLY A 215 -5.27 -3.17 19.04
N ILE A 216 -4.64 -2.51 18.09
CA ILE A 216 -3.95 -1.23 18.29
C ILE A 216 -4.96 -0.08 18.25
N ARG A 217 -4.53 1.13 18.54
CA ARG A 217 -5.27 2.36 18.26
C ARG A 217 -4.61 3.08 17.10
N GLY A 218 -5.26 3.09 15.94
CA GLY A 218 -4.73 3.67 14.71
C GLY A 218 -4.45 5.18 14.81
N PHE A 219 -3.56 5.64 13.94
CA PHE A 219 -3.18 7.05 13.85
C PHE A 219 -2.65 7.47 12.48
N VAL A 220 -2.60 8.79 12.26
CA VAL A 220 -1.73 9.47 11.30
C VAL A 220 -0.90 10.49 12.07
N LYS A 221 0.40 10.54 11.79
CA LYS A 221 1.36 11.45 12.41
C LYS A 221 2.14 12.23 11.36
N ALA A 222 2.56 13.43 11.72
CA ALA A 222 3.51 14.21 10.95
C ALA A 222 4.81 14.41 11.75
N TYR A 223 5.93 14.25 11.06
CA TYR A 223 7.26 14.45 11.61
C TYR A 223 8.00 15.53 10.84
N ASP A 224 8.84 16.29 11.51
CA ASP A 224 9.75 17.23 10.87
C ASP A 224 10.76 16.46 10.00
N TRP A 225 10.86 16.84 8.74
CA TRP A 225 11.67 16.14 7.73
C TRP A 225 13.15 16.04 8.11
N LYS A 226 13.69 17.07 8.80
CA LYS A 226 15.12 17.22 9.10
C LYS A 226 15.52 16.58 10.43
N THR A 227 14.64 16.65 11.41
CA THR A 227 14.95 16.24 12.80
C THR A 227 14.28 14.96 13.23
N GLY A 228 13.19 14.54 12.57
CA GLY A 228 12.35 13.41 13.00
C GLY A 228 11.49 13.71 14.25
N ASN A 229 11.37 14.98 14.67
CA ASN A 229 10.48 15.35 15.76
C ASN A 229 9.03 15.25 15.33
N GLU A 230 8.16 14.69 16.18
CA GLU A 230 6.70 14.67 15.94
C GLU A 230 6.14 16.09 15.98
N LEU A 231 5.41 16.48 14.94
CA LEU A 231 4.78 17.81 14.80
C LEU A 231 3.32 17.78 15.24
N TRP A 232 2.59 16.74 14.85
CA TRP A 232 1.21 16.50 15.27
C TRP A 232 0.83 15.03 15.16
N HIS A 233 -0.25 14.67 15.84
CA HIS A 233 -0.79 13.33 15.92
C HIS A 233 -2.33 13.38 15.81
N PHE A 234 -2.89 12.63 14.87
CA PHE A 234 -4.32 12.37 14.78
C PHE A 234 -4.60 10.90 15.07
N ALA A 235 -5.31 10.62 16.19
CA ALA A 235 -5.79 9.27 16.49
C ALA A 235 -7.04 8.98 15.64
N THR A 236 -7.02 7.91 14.84
CA THR A 236 -8.15 7.53 13.98
C THR A 236 -9.34 6.98 14.78
N ILE A 237 -9.09 6.57 16.02
CA ILE A 237 -10.14 6.13 16.95
C ILE A 237 -10.27 7.17 18.06
N PRO A 238 -11.34 7.98 18.09
CA PRO A 238 -11.62 8.90 19.19
C PRO A 238 -12.07 8.13 20.45
N GLU A 239 -11.98 8.77 21.62
CA GLU A 239 -12.42 8.14 22.91
C GLU A 239 -13.91 7.75 22.91
N LYS A 240 -14.71 8.36 22.03
CA LYS A 240 -16.10 7.99 21.75
C LYS A 240 -16.20 7.64 20.27
N SER A 241 -16.16 6.36 19.97
CA SER A 241 -16.13 5.85 18.60
C SER A 241 -17.52 5.55 18.00
N HIS A 242 -18.59 5.73 18.78
CA HIS A 242 -19.96 5.67 18.27
C HIS A 242 -20.33 7.01 17.61
N GLY A 243 -20.96 6.94 16.43
CA GLY A 243 -21.38 8.10 15.64
C GLY A 243 -22.91 8.27 15.61
N VAL A 244 -23.45 8.22 14.40
CA VAL A 244 -24.89 8.41 14.16
C VAL A 244 -25.72 7.12 14.30
N TRP A 245 -25.09 6.00 14.64
CA TRP A 245 -25.72 4.67 14.70
C TRP A 245 -26.29 4.27 13.35
N ALA A 246 -25.44 4.29 12.32
CA ALA A 246 -25.81 4.04 10.94
C ALA A 246 -26.40 2.64 10.80
N LYS A 247 -27.64 2.57 10.27
CA LYS A 247 -28.31 1.32 9.96
C LYS A 247 -27.92 0.78 8.59
N ASN A 248 -27.66 1.68 7.66
CA ASN A 248 -27.39 1.39 6.26
C ASN A 248 -25.93 1.64 5.89
N ASP A 249 -25.43 0.86 4.93
CA ASP A 249 -24.14 1.09 4.31
C ASP A 249 -24.15 2.35 3.41
N ALA A 250 -22.99 2.69 2.82
CA ALA A 250 -22.84 3.84 1.93
C ALA A 250 -23.74 3.78 0.67
N THR A 251 -24.27 2.61 0.31
CA THR A 251 -25.19 2.44 -0.82
C THR A 251 -26.67 2.47 -0.44
N GLY A 252 -26.95 2.62 0.86
CA GLY A 252 -28.31 2.66 1.42
C GLY A 252 -28.90 1.29 1.78
N ARG A 253 -28.11 0.20 1.76
CA ARG A 253 -28.58 -1.14 2.14
C ARG A 253 -28.52 -1.33 3.65
N ASP A 254 -29.56 -1.97 4.21
CA ASP A 254 -29.62 -2.33 5.63
C ASP A 254 -28.51 -3.35 6.00
N MET A 255 -27.62 -2.99 6.90
CA MET A 255 -26.52 -3.83 7.40
C MET A 255 -26.97 -4.85 8.45
N LYS A 256 -28.27 -4.97 8.71
CA LYS A 256 -28.89 -5.93 9.64
C LYS A 256 -28.39 -5.81 11.09
N ARG A 257 -27.95 -4.63 11.49
CA ARG A 257 -27.48 -4.33 12.84
C ARG A 257 -28.65 -4.28 13.84
N ASP A 258 -28.45 -4.82 15.04
CA ASP A 258 -29.33 -4.62 16.19
C ASP A 258 -28.82 -3.43 17.03
N ILE A 259 -29.15 -2.22 16.57
CA ILE A 259 -28.69 -0.96 17.17
C ILE A 259 -29.13 -0.83 18.63
N ASP A 260 -30.31 -1.34 18.99
CA ASP A 260 -30.80 -1.25 20.38
C ASP A 260 -30.01 -2.19 21.30
N ALA A 261 -29.70 -3.39 20.86
CA ALA A 261 -28.82 -4.29 21.58
C ALA A 261 -27.39 -3.73 21.69
N GLU A 262 -26.86 -3.14 20.62
CA GLU A 262 -25.55 -2.46 20.67
C GLU A 262 -25.52 -1.30 21.67
N LYS A 263 -26.55 -0.45 21.70
CA LYS A 263 -26.67 0.65 22.67
C LYS A 263 -26.73 0.14 24.12
N ALA A 264 -27.43 -0.97 24.34
CA ALA A 264 -27.49 -1.61 25.66
C ALA A 264 -26.12 -2.20 26.07
N ALA A 265 -25.42 -2.82 25.12
CA ALA A 265 -24.07 -3.34 25.30
C ALA A 265 -23.05 -2.23 25.60
N LEU A 266 -23.11 -1.11 24.89
CA LEU A 266 -22.23 0.05 25.12
C LEU A 266 -22.34 0.59 26.54
N LYS A 267 -23.57 0.68 27.09
CA LYS A 267 -23.80 1.11 28.49
C LYS A 267 -23.15 0.17 29.51
N LYS A 268 -23.05 -1.11 29.18
CA LYS A 268 -22.48 -2.15 30.06
C LYS A 268 -20.97 -2.27 29.94
N LEU A 269 -20.44 -2.25 28.68
CA LEU A 269 -19.03 -2.52 28.37
C LEU A 269 -18.18 -1.26 28.36
N GLY A 270 -18.77 -0.09 28.07
CA GLY A 270 -18.03 1.11 27.71
C GLY A 270 -17.52 1.09 26.27
N ASP A 271 -16.85 2.17 25.84
CA ASP A 271 -16.28 2.30 24.51
C ASP A 271 -14.84 1.76 24.48
N PRO A 272 -14.52 0.71 23.70
CA PRO A 272 -13.21 0.04 23.71
C PRO A 272 -12.16 0.76 22.85
N TYR A 273 -12.17 2.09 22.77
CA TYR A 273 -11.39 2.90 21.85
C TYR A 273 -9.87 2.61 21.83
N LYS A 274 -9.29 2.08 22.89
CA LYS A 274 -7.85 1.80 23.01
C LYS A 274 -7.37 0.65 22.15
N THR A 275 -8.27 -0.29 21.84
CA THR A 275 -7.97 -1.54 21.14
C THR A 275 -8.84 -1.71 19.89
N LEU A 276 -9.40 -0.62 19.37
CA LEU A 276 -10.43 -0.68 18.33
C LEU A 276 -9.87 -0.75 16.90
N GLY A 277 -8.57 -0.80 16.68
CA GLY A 277 -7.98 -0.92 15.34
C GLY A 277 -7.90 0.41 14.59
N GLY A 278 -8.42 0.48 13.37
CA GLY A 278 -8.48 1.69 12.56
C GLY A 278 -7.12 2.15 12.02
N GLY A 279 -6.29 1.24 11.52
CA GLY A 279 -5.00 1.56 10.93
C GLY A 279 -5.10 2.42 9.66
N VAL A 280 -4.08 3.22 9.39
CA VAL A 280 -3.90 3.95 8.13
C VAL A 280 -2.58 3.49 7.52
N TRP A 281 -2.66 2.57 6.58
CA TRP A 281 -1.50 1.89 6.02
C TRP A 281 -1.34 2.10 4.51
N GLN A 282 -2.00 3.14 3.99
CA GLN A 282 -1.87 3.64 2.63
C GLN A 282 -1.66 5.16 2.61
N ASN A 283 -1.08 5.65 1.51
CA ASN A 283 -0.71 7.05 1.36
C ASN A 283 -1.93 7.99 1.39
N PRO A 284 -1.86 9.11 2.12
CA PRO A 284 -2.84 10.17 2.04
C PRO A 284 -2.70 10.93 0.71
N ALA A 285 -3.82 11.38 0.14
CA ALA A 285 -3.83 12.42 -0.87
C ALA A 285 -3.67 13.80 -0.19
N VAL A 286 -2.96 14.71 -0.85
CA VAL A 286 -2.67 16.05 -0.32
C VAL A 286 -3.33 17.11 -1.18
N ASP A 287 -4.16 17.96 -0.57
CA ASP A 287 -4.75 19.14 -1.16
C ASP A 287 -4.07 20.38 -0.61
N LEU A 288 -3.19 20.98 -1.41
CA LEU A 288 -2.46 22.18 -1.02
C LEU A 288 -3.31 23.44 -1.05
N GLU A 289 -4.40 23.48 -1.83
CA GLU A 289 -5.31 24.63 -1.91
C GLU A 289 -6.18 24.73 -0.66
N LEU A 290 -6.72 23.59 -0.20
CA LEU A 290 -7.51 23.51 1.03
C LEU A 290 -6.66 23.33 2.29
N ASN A 291 -5.34 23.16 2.15
CA ASN A 291 -4.42 22.81 3.23
C ASN A 291 -4.88 21.58 4.03
N ARG A 292 -5.23 20.50 3.32
CA ARG A 292 -5.80 19.26 3.89
C ARG A 292 -5.10 18.03 3.36
N ILE A 293 -5.19 16.96 4.15
CA ILE A 293 -4.94 15.60 3.65
C ILE A 293 -6.22 14.79 3.72
N PHE A 294 -6.34 13.84 2.79
CA PHE A 294 -7.42 12.86 2.74
C PHE A 294 -6.80 11.47 2.82
N PHE A 295 -7.27 10.66 3.73
CA PHE A 295 -6.81 9.28 3.90
C PHE A 295 -7.99 8.37 4.23
N VAL A 296 -7.78 7.08 4.07
CA VAL A 296 -8.77 6.05 4.40
C VAL A 296 -8.31 5.27 5.62
N VAL A 297 -9.26 4.84 6.41
CA VAL A 297 -9.03 4.15 7.69
C VAL A 297 -9.53 2.72 7.57
N GLY A 298 -8.69 1.78 7.98
CA GLY A 298 -8.98 0.36 7.93
C GLY A 298 -10.00 -0.10 8.98
N ASN A 299 -10.19 -1.40 9.05
CA ASN A 299 -11.21 -2.10 9.83
C ASN A 299 -11.08 -1.90 11.36
N PRO A 300 -12.16 -2.12 12.10
CA PRO A 300 -12.12 -2.19 13.57
C PRO A 300 -11.57 -3.54 14.04
N SER A 301 -11.11 -3.63 15.29
CA SER A 301 -10.63 -4.85 15.93
C SER A 301 -11.48 -5.25 17.15
N PRO A 302 -11.71 -6.54 17.35
CA PRO A 302 -11.42 -7.67 16.44
C PRO A 302 -12.31 -7.64 15.20
N ASP A 303 -11.80 -8.12 14.06
CA ASP A 303 -12.44 -7.95 12.75
C ASP A 303 -13.86 -8.53 12.67
N LEU A 304 -14.08 -9.73 13.20
CA LEU A 304 -15.32 -10.52 13.01
C LEU A 304 -16.24 -10.53 14.22
N ASP A 305 -15.77 -10.16 15.43
CA ASP A 305 -16.58 -10.11 16.64
C ASP A 305 -16.95 -8.69 17.04
N GLY A 306 -18.09 -8.20 16.55
CA GLY A 306 -18.62 -6.90 16.91
C GLY A 306 -19.24 -6.82 18.30
N SER A 307 -19.47 -7.96 18.98
CA SER A 307 -20.20 -8.00 20.27
C SER A 307 -19.51 -7.25 21.40
N ILE A 308 -18.18 -7.13 21.32
CA ILE A 308 -17.35 -6.47 22.34
C ILE A 308 -16.98 -5.02 22.00
N ARG A 309 -17.39 -4.54 20.81
CA ARG A 309 -17.14 -3.17 20.31
C ARG A 309 -18.40 -2.53 19.76
N PRO A 310 -19.44 -2.34 20.60
CA PRO A 310 -20.74 -1.80 20.17
C PRO A 310 -20.59 -0.39 19.62
N GLY A 311 -21.43 -0.02 18.65
CA GLY A 311 -21.46 1.28 17.99
C GLY A 311 -20.85 1.27 16.59
N ASP A 312 -20.74 2.46 15.98
CA ASP A 312 -20.29 2.62 14.59
C ASP A 312 -18.79 2.37 14.42
N ASN A 313 -18.02 2.42 15.51
CA ASN A 313 -16.56 2.25 15.53
C ASN A 313 -15.82 3.33 14.72
N LEU A 314 -16.20 4.61 14.89
CA LEU A 314 -15.55 5.73 14.19
C LEU A 314 -14.05 5.84 14.56
N TYR A 315 -13.18 6.15 13.60
CA TYR A 315 -13.41 6.39 12.16
C TYR A 315 -12.99 5.19 11.32
N THR A 316 -13.18 3.95 11.78
CA THR A 316 -12.91 2.77 10.93
C THR A 316 -13.75 2.83 9.64
N ASP A 317 -13.28 2.18 8.59
CA ASP A 317 -13.97 2.04 7.30
C ASP A 317 -14.42 3.38 6.69
N SER A 318 -13.58 4.41 6.85
CA SER A 318 -13.94 5.78 6.52
C SER A 318 -12.91 6.47 5.64
N LEU A 319 -13.39 7.37 4.77
CA LEU A 319 -12.61 8.50 4.28
C LEU A 319 -12.56 9.55 5.39
N VAL A 320 -11.37 10.04 5.72
CA VAL A 320 -11.16 11.09 6.73
C VAL A 320 -10.31 12.20 6.15
N SER A 321 -10.63 13.45 6.47
CA SER A 321 -9.83 14.62 6.16
C SER A 321 -9.40 15.34 7.42
N VAL A 322 -8.12 15.73 7.47
CA VAL A 322 -7.55 16.56 8.52
C VAL A 322 -6.77 17.73 7.93
N ASP A 323 -6.64 18.81 8.71
CA ASP A 323 -5.80 19.96 8.36
C ASP A 323 -4.31 19.52 8.31
N LEU A 324 -3.64 19.87 7.23
CA LEU A 324 -2.26 19.47 6.95
C LEU A 324 -1.25 19.98 7.98
N ASP A 325 -1.47 21.19 8.49
CA ASP A 325 -0.50 21.82 9.40
C ASP A 325 -0.65 21.37 10.84
N THR A 326 -1.87 21.05 11.25
CA THR A 326 -2.20 20.81 12.66
C THR A 326 -2.70 19.41 12.98
N GLY A 327 -3.04 18.59 11.97
CA GLY A 327 -3.68 17.30 12.14
C GLY A 327 -5.12 17.36 12.70
N LYS A 328 -5.74 18.55 12.77
CA LYS A 328 -7.10 18.69 13.28
C LYS A 328 -8.12 18.10 12.31
N TYR A 329 -9.08 17.34 12.87
CA TYR A 329 -10.20 16.79 12.12
C TYR A 329 -10.99 17.87 11.36
N VAL A 330 -11.37 17.52 10.11
CA VAL A 330 -12.18 18.38 9.24
C VAL A 330 -13.50 17.69 8.90
N CYS A 331 -13.47 16.56 8.22
CA CYS A 331 -14.67 15.81 7.84
C CYS A 331 -14.36 14.31 7.67
N HIS A 332 -15.40 13.50 7.62
CA HIS A 332 -15.29 12.09 7.27
C HIS A 332 -16.56 11.59 6.55
N PHE A 333 -16.43 10.43 5.94
CA PHE A 333 -17.56 9.62 5.48
C PHE A 333 -17.27 8.15 5.76
N GLN A 334 -18.14 7.48 6.53
CA GLN A 334 -18.00 6.07 6.86
C GLN A 334 -18.77 5.20 5.84
N TYR A 335 -18.08 4.22 5.25
CA TYR A 335 -18.65 3.32 4.23
C TYR A 335 -19.42 2.15 4.87
N VAL A 336 -18.84 1.58 5.92
CA VAL A 336 -19.37 0.43 6.66
C VAL A 336 -19.27 0.73 8.15
N ALA A 337 -20.41 0.95 8.81
CA ALA A 337 -20.43 1.13 10.25
C ALA A 337 -20.46 -0.25 10.94
N HIS A 338 -19.75 -0.39 12.06
CA HIS A 338 -19.69 -1.65 12.82
C HIS A 338 -19.24 -2.84 11.95
N ASP A 339 -18.21 -2.64 11.15
CA ASP A 339 -17.72 -3.67 10.23
C ASP A 339 -17.36 -4.98 10.96
N VAL A 340 -17.98 -6.08 10.57
CA VAL A 340 -17.71 -7.45 11.05
C VAL A 340 -17.38 -8.38 9.87
N TRP A 341 -16.92 -7.81 8.76
CA TRP A 341 -16.65 -8.51 7.50
C TRP A 341 -15.25 -8.24 6.95
N ASP A 342 -14.48 -7.35 7.60
CA ASP A 342 -13.18 -6.88 7.09
C ASP A 342 -13.31 -6.23 5.70
N LEU A 343 -14.36 -5.41 5.52
CA LEU A 343 -14.58 -4.65 4.28
C LEU A 343 -14.06 -3.21 4.42
N ASP A 344 -12.89 -3.08 4.97
CA ASP A 344 -12.25 -1.82 5.31
C ASP A 344 -11.96 -0.91 4.09
N ALA A 345 -11.85 0.39 4.36
CA ALA A 345 -11.46 1.40 3.39
C ALA A 345 -9.94 1.49 3.32
N VAL A 346 -9.33 0.94 2.25
CA VAL A 346 -7.86 0.81 2.20
C VAL A 346 -7.22 1.26 0.88
N SER A 347 -7.92 1.28 -0.26
CA SER A 347 -7.34 1.82 -1.49
C SER A 347 -7.11 3.33 -1.36
N PRO A 348 -5.93 3.86 -1.73
CA PRO A 348 -5.62 5.29 -1.59
C PRO A 348 -6.67 6.18 -2.26
N PRO A 349 -7.11 7.28 -1.61
CA PRO A 349 -8.04 8.22 -2.23
C PRO A 349 -7.37 9.03 -3.34
N ILE A 350 -8.13 9.40 -4.37
CA ILE A 350 -7.66 10.19 -5.51
C ILE A 350 -8.40 11.53 -5.53
N LEU A 351 -7.67 12.64 -5.66
CA LEU A 351 -8.27 13.97 -5.84
C LEU A 351 -8.45 14.26 -7.33
N VAL A 352 -9.67 14.62 -7.73
CA VAL A 352 -10.03 14.96 -9.11
C VAL A 352 -11.30 15.77 -9.11
N ASP A 353 -11.50 16.62 -10.12
CA ASP A 353 -12.77 17.30 -10.30
C ASP A 353 -13.85 16.33 -10.79
N VAL A 354 -15.02 16.39 -10.19
CA VAL A 354 -16.15 15.48 -10.46
C VAL A 354 -17.43 16.25 -10.70
N MET A 355 -18.32 15.70 -11.51
CA MET A 355 -19.65 16.26 -11.70
C MET A 355 -20.54 15.93 -10.50
N ASN A 356 -21.10 16.94 -9.84
CA ASN A 356 -22.06 16.74 -8.76
C ASN A 356 -23.48 16.41 -9.26
N ALA A 357 -24.41 16.16 -8.35
CA ALA A 357 -25.81 15.83 -8.70
C ALA A 357 -26.56 16.96 -9.45
N LYS A 358 -26.03 18.20 -9.41
CA LYS A 358 -26.59 19.37 -10.13
C LYS A 358 -25.96 19.59 -11.49
N GLY A 359 -25.09 18.68 -11.96
CA GLY A 359 -24.36 18.80 -13.23
C GLY A 359 -23.22 19.83 -13.22
N LYS A 360 -22.77 20.27 -12.04
CA LYS A 360 -21.64 21.19 -11.89
C LYS A 360 -20.37 20.42 -11.53
N MET A 361 -19.24 20.79 -12.15
CA MET A 361 -17.92 20.31 -11.75
C MET A 361 -17.54 20.90 -10.41
N VAL A 362 -17.12 20.06 -9.48
CA VAL A 362 -16.66 20.42 -8.12
C VAL A 362 -15.41 19.60 -7.77
N PRO A 363 -14.54 20.13 -6.92
CA PRO A 363 -13.43 19.34 -6.38
C PRO A 363 -13.95 18.07 -5.68
N GLY A 364 -13.45 16.90 -6.08
CA GLY A 364 -13.92 15.62 -5.58
C GLY A 364 -12.80 14.74 -5.04
N VAL A 365 -13.23 13.65 -4.37
CA VAL A 365 -12.38 12.54 -3.93
C VAL A 365 -12.97 11.25 -4.45
N LEU A 366 -12.15 10.40 -5.07
CA LEU A 366 -12.52 9.04 -5.44
C LEU A 366 -11.91 8.05 -4.45
N HIS A 367 -12.66 7.01 -4.10
CA HIS A 367 -12.17 5.88 -3.31
C HIS A 367 -12.70 4.55 -3.85
N GLY A 368 -11.83 3.56 -4.04
CA GLY A 368 -12.21 2.19 -4.38
C GLY A 368 -12.36 1.35 -3.13
N GLY A 369 -13.55 0.79 -2.89
CA GLY A 369 -13.84 0.06 -1.66
C GLY A 369 -13.78 -1.46 -1.82
N LYS A 370 -13.42 -2.18 -0.74
CA LYS A 370 -13.59 -3.63 -0.62
C LYS A 370 -15.05 -4.06 -0.87
N THR A 371 -16.01 -3.19 -0.62
CA THR A 371 -17.44 -3.37 -0.96
C THR A 371 -17.73 -3.53 -2.45
N GLY A 372 -16.74 -3.26 -3.32
CA GLY A 372 -16.87 -3.48 -4.78
C GLY A 372 -17.33 -2.26 -5.57
N HIS A 373 -17.32 -1.07 -4.99
CA HIS A 373 -17.71 0.18 -5.64
C HIS A 373 -16.55 1.18 -5.71
N VAL A 374 -16.61 2.09 -6.68
CA VAL A 374 -15.91 3.37 -6.61
C VAL A 374 -16.86 4.39 -6.01
N TYR A 375 -16.47 5.04 -4.94
CA TYR A 375 -17.20 6.11 -4.27
C TYR A 375 -16.66 7.46 -4.72
N VAL A 376 -17.55 8.43 -4.90
CA VAL A 376 -17.25 9.79 -5.36
C VAL A 376 -17.78 10.78 -4.33
N HIS A 377 -16.89 11.57 -3.75
CA HIS A 377 -17.20 12.51 -2.67
C HIS A 377 -16.98 13.96 -3.09
N ASP A 378 -17.69 14.88 -2.43
CA ASP A 378 -17.35 16.29 -2.42
C ASP A 378 -16.13 16.53 -1.50
N ARG A 379 -15.07 17.16 -2.03
CA ARG A 379 -13.83 17.40 -1.29
C ARG A 379 -14.00 18.42 -0.16
N SER A 380 -15.01 19.27 -0.25
CA SER A 380 -15.23 20.33 0.75
C SER A 380 -15.68 19.82 2.11
N ASP A 381 -16.52 18.76 2.13
CA ASP A 381 -17.19 18.25 3.34
C ASP A 381 -17.21 16.71 3.49
N CYS A 382 -16.53 15.98 2.60
CA CYS A 382 -16.49 14.52 2.52
C CYS A 382 -17.84 13.85 2.16
N SER A 383 -18.89 14.60 1.85
CA SER A 383 -20.21 14.02 1.54
C SER A 383 -20.18 13.16 0.29
N LEU A 384 -20.94 12.06 0.30
CA LEU A 384 -21.04 11.16 -0.85
C LEU A 384 -21.91 11.79 -1.95
N ILE A 385 -21.32 12.00 -3.12
CA ILE A 385 -22.03 12.46 -4.34
C ILE A 385 -22.69 11.26 -5.04
N ARG A 386 -21.94 10.16 -5.23
CA ARG A 386 -22.40 8.91 -5.85
C ARG A 386 -21.46 7.74 -5.58
N PHE A 387 -21.90 6.57 -5.96
CA PHE A 387 -21.09 5.37 -6.07
C PHE A 387 -21.32 4.70 -7.44
N SER A 388 -20.37 3.85 -7.84
CA SER A 388 -20.43 3.16 -9.14
C SER A 388 -21.34 1.94 -9.12
N GLU A 389 -21.60 1.39 -10.32
CA GLU A 389 -22.04 0.00 -10.46
C GLU A 389 -21.05 -0.93 -9.76
N ALA A 390 -21.54 -2.08 -9.26
CA ALA A 390 -20.69 -3.06 -8.60
C ALA A 390 -19.69 -3.69 -9.58
N MET A 391 -18.42 -3.60 -9.26
CA MET A 391 -17.34 -4.16 -10.10
C MET A 391 -17.21 -5.66 -9.95
N VAL A 392 -17.65 -6.22 -8.82
CA VAL A 392 -17.65 -7.65 -8.49
C VAL A 392 -19.04 -8.09 -8.03
N PRO A 393 -19.36 -9.41 -8.08
CA PRO A 393 -20.64 -9.91 -7.58
C PRO A 393 -20.87 -9.59 -6.11
N GLN A 394 -22.12 -9.32 -5.76
CA GLN A 394 -22.57 -9.06 -4.40
C GLN A 394 -23.72 -10.00 -4.07
N GLU A 395 -23.52 -10.89 -3.08
CA GLU A 395 -24.49 -11.88 -2.65
C GLU A 395 -24.53 -11.95 -1.12
N ASN A 396 -25.71 -12.05 -0.56
CA ASN A 396 -25.95 -12.09 0.88
C ASN A 396 -25.28 -10.93 1.64
N MET A 397 -25.17 -9.76 1.03
CA MET A 397 -24.58 -8.58 1.66
C MET A 397 -25.11 -8.40 3.08
N TRP A 398 -24.17 -8.16 3.98
CA TRP A 398 -24.41 -7.90 5.41
C TRP A 398 -25.00 -9.10 6.18
N VAL A 399 -24.81 -10.34 5.69
CA VAL A 399 -25.03 -11.51 6.53
C VAL A 399 -24.02 -11.50 7.68
N LEU A 400 -24.50 -11.63 8.91
CA LEU A 400 -23.62 -11.62 10.07
C LEU A 400 -22.79 -12.90 10.14
N PRO A 401 -21.50 -12.82 10.56
CA PRO A 401 -20.67 -13.99 10.80
C PRO A 401 -21.36 -14.95 11.81
N THR A 402 -21.21 -16.25 11.59
CA THR A 402 -21.73 -17.29 12.47
C THR A 402 -20.63 -18.28 12.86
N LYS A 403 -20.84 -19.07 13.92
CA LYS A 403 -19.88 -20.13 14.29
C LYS A 403 -19.62 -21.13 13.15
N ASP A 404 -20.68 -21.50 12.43
CA ASP A 404 -20.61 -22.50 11.37
C ASP A 404 -20.14 -21.90 10.03
N GLY A 405 -20.09 -20.59 9.94
CA GLY A 405 -19.69 -19.82 8.75
C GLY A 405 -20.88 -19.33 7.93
N ALA A 406 -20.89 -18.06 7.59
CA ALA A 406 -21.88 -17.41 6.74
C ALA A 406 -21.24 -16.99 5.42
N ARG A 407 -21.76 -17.46 4.27
CA ARG A 407 -21.25 -17.11 2.95
C ARG A 407 -21.75 -15.74 2.52
N MET A 408 -20.81 -14.86 2.12
CA MET A 408 -21.09 -13.53 1.56
C MET A 408 -20.16 -13.22 0.37
N LEU A 409 -20.62 -12.39 -0.54
CA LEU A 409 -19.82 -11.73 -1.58
C LEU A 409 -20.03 -10.22 -1.51
N PRO A 410 -18.95 -9.43 -1.70
CA PRO A 410 -17.55 -9.88 -1.81
C PRO A 410 -17.02 -10.54 -0.53
N GLY A 411 -15.96 -11.35 -0.68
CA GLY A 411 -15.21 -11.87 0.45
C GLY A 411 -14.36 -10.79 1.15
N ALA A 412 -13.67 -11.13 2.24
CA ALA A 412 -12.88 -10.18 3.04
C ALA A 412 -11.76 -9.46 2.27
N ASN A 413 -11.21 -10.06 1.22
CA ASN A 413 -10.29 -9.38 0.31
C ASN A 413 -11.00 -8.42 -0.67
N GLY A 414 -12.32 -8.42 -0.65
CA GLY A 414 -13.19 -7.41 -1.23
C GLY A 414 -13.19 -7.32 -2.74
N GLY A 415 -13.68 -6.18 -3.21
CA GLY A 415 -13.73 -5.79 -4.61
C GLY A 415 -12.49 -5.00 -5.04
N VAL A 416 -12.15 -3.91 -4.35
CA VAL A 416 -10.86 -3.23 -4.44
C VAL A 416 -10.21 -3.34 -3.07
N GLU A 417 -9.09 -4.01 -3.02
CA GLU A 417 -8.26 -4.14 -1.83
C GLU A 417 -7.32 -2.93 -1.73
N TRP A 418 -6.18 -3.00 -1.11
CA TRP A 418 -5.24 -1.89 -0.98
C TRP A 418 -4.74 -1.31 -2.32
N SER A 419 -5.01 -1.97 -3.43
CA SER A 419 -4.46 -1.63 -4.75
C SER A 419 -4.77 -0.18 -5.16
N PRO A 420 -3.77 0.68 -5.38
CA PRO A 420 -4.03 2.04 -5.84
C PRO A 420 -4.63 2.01 -7.25
N MET A 421 -5.69 2.79 -7.42
CA MET A 421 -6.34 3.05 -8.70
C MET A 421 -5.56 4.08 -9.52
N THR A 422 -5.95 4.31 -10.77
CA THR A 422 -5.44 5.39 -11.62
C THR A 422 -6.57 6.11 -12.34
N VAL A 423 -6.37 7.39 -12.65
CA VAL A 423 -7.38 8.23 -13.31
C VAL A 423 -6.85 8.73 -14.66
N ASN A 424 -7.69 8.70 -15.68
CA ASN A 424 -7.50 9.46 -16.91
C ASN A 424 -8.60 10.53 -17.00
N GLU A 425 -8.29 11.74 -16.59
CA GLU A 425 -9.24 12.87 -16.56
C GLU A 425 -9.75 13.21 -17.96
N GLY A 426 -8.89 13.09 -18.99
CA GLY A 426 -9.28 13.35 -20.38
C GLY A 426 -10.37 12.42 -20.90
N LEU A 427 -10.48 11.21 -20.34
CA LEU A 427 -11.54 10.25 -20.66
C LEU A 427 -12.68 10.22 -19.62
N GLY A 428 -12.50 10.89 -18.48
CA GLY A 428 -13.44 10.82 -17.35
C GLY A 428 -13.48 9.44 -16.69
N LEU A 429 -12.38 8.67 -16.75
CA LEU A 429 -12.32 7.28 -16.31
C LEU A 429 -11.37 7.09 -15.12
N VAL A 430 -11.81 6.29 -14.17
CA VAL A 430 -10.95 5.68 -13.14
C VAL A 430 -10.84 4.19 -13.41
N TYR A 431 -9.62 3.66 -13.27
CA TYR A 431 -9.32 2.24 -13.48
C TYR A 431 -8.97 1.58 -12.16
N ALA A 432 -9.62 0.44 -11.90
CA ALA A 432 -9.41 -0.39 -10.73
C ALA A 432 -9.10 -1.83 -11.12
N ILE A 433 -8.36 -2.52 -10.28
CA ILE A 433 -8.20 -3.97 -10.33
C ILE A 433 -9.02 -4.59 -9.21
N ASN A 434 -9.64 -5.74 -9.48
CA ASN A 434 -10.64 -6.31 -8.60
C ASN A 434 -10.35 -7.75 -8.22
N LEU A 435 -10.84 -8.12 -7.03
CA LEU A 435 -10.81 -9.48 -6.50
C LEU A 435 -12.22 -10.04 -6.41
N HIS A 436 -12.38 -11.27 -6.88
CA HIS A 436 -13.54 -12.11 -6.59
C HIS A 436 -13.04 -13.39 -5.93
N GLN A 437 -13.23 -13.48 -4.63
CA GLN A 437 -12.78 -14.61 -3.80
C GLN A 437 -13.91 -14.94 -2.82
N PRO A 438 -14.78 -15.93 -3.15
CA PRO A 438 -15.88 -16.33 -2.27
C PRO A 438 -15.38 -16.88 -0.94
N MET A 439 -16.01 -16.41 0.16
CA MET A 439 -15.61 -16.76 1.53
C MET A 439 -16.81 -17.04 2.42
N THR A 440 -16.55 -17.77 3.51
CA THR A 440 -17.42 -17.85 4.68
C THR A 440 -16.78 -17.12 5.84
N TYR A 441 -17.62 -16.44 6.61
CA TYR A 441 -17.26 -15.62 7.76
C TYR A 441 -17.65 -16.36 9.03
N HIS A 442 -16.67 -16.65 9.88
CA HIS A 442 -16.84 -17.39 11.12
C HIS A 442 -16.52 -16.48 12.29
N VAL A 443 -17.42 -16.40 13.30
CA VAL A 443 -17.16 -15.65 14.53
C VAL A 443 -16.76 -16.60 15.64
N GLU A 444 -15.72 -16.22 16.39
CA GLU A 444 -15.26 -16.89 17.60
C GLU A 444 -14.71 -15.83 18.56
N SER A 445 -15.47 -15.57 19.62
CA SER A 445 -15.08 -14.55 20.61
C SER A 445 -13.88 -15.02 21.42
N SER A 446 -12.92 -14.13 21.58
CA SER A 446 -11.74 -14.32 22.42
C SER A 446 -11.37 -13.04 23.15
N PRO A 447 -10.77 -13.13 24.34
CA PRO A 447 -10.24 -11.95 25.02
C PRO A 447 -9.09 -11.31 24.23
N TYR A 448 -8.86 -10.01 24.45
CA TYR A 448 -7.76 -9.27 23.81
C TYR A 448 -6.39 -9.94 24.11
N PRO A 449 -5.65 -10.37 23.08
CA PRO A 449 -4.44 -11.18 23.25
C PRO A 449 -3.14 -10.36 23.25
N GLU A 450 -3.17 -9.10 23.54
CA GLU A 450 -2.07 -8.10 23.51
C GLU A 450 -0.85 -8.52 22.67
N GLY A 451 -0.59 -7.76 21.61
CA GLY A 451 0.53 -8.00 20.69
C GLY A 451 0.40 -9.23 19.79
N LYS A 452 -0.78 -9.84 19.70
CA LYS A 452 -1.05 -10.98 18.82
C LYS A 452 -2.25 -10.71 17.93
N LEU A 453 -2.33 -11.44 16.82
CA LEU A 453 -3.46 -11.35 15.89
C LEU A 453 -4.78 -11.66 16.60
N TRP A 454 -5.76 -10.74 16.42
CA TRP A 454 -7.06 -10.79 17.07
C TRP A 454 -8.20 -10.58 16.07
N LEU A 455 -8.51 -11.60 15.29
CA LEU A 455 -9.56 -11.54 14.29
C LEU A 455 -10.98 -11.68 14.87
N GLY A 456 -11.14 -12.28 16.05
CA GLY A 456 -12.46 -12.60 16.60
C GLY A 456 -13.21 -13.66 15.77
N GLY A 457 -12.45 -14.51 15.03
CA GLY A 457 -12.99 -15.52 14.14
C GLY A 457 -12.04 -15.92 13.01
N ALA A 458 -12.61 -16.31 11.87
CA ALA A 458 -11.84 -16.69 10.69
C ALA A 458 -12.56 -16.41 9.38
N PHE A 459 -11.81 -16.03 8.36
CA PHE A 459 -12.24 -16.03 6.96
C PHE A 459 -11.84 -17.35 6.32
N LYS A 460 -12.74 -18.03 5.63
CA LYS A 460 -12.40 -19.27 4.91
C LYS A 460 -12.80 -19.16 3.46
N VAL A 461 -11.80 -19.24 2.58
CA VAL A 461 -12.02 -19.29 1.14
C VAL A 461 -12.80 -20.55 0.78
N ILE A 462 -13.84 -20.42 -0.06
CA ILE A 462 -14.63 -21.54 -0.54
C ILE A 462 -13.91 -22.13 -1.76
N ALA A 463 -13.08 -23.15 -1.53
CA ALA A 463 -12.22 -23.73 -2.56
C ALA A 463 -12.99 -24.37 -3.75
N SER A 464 -14.25 -24.73 -3.57
CA SER A 464 -15.10 -25.26 -4.63
C SER A 464 -15.69 -24.18 -5.55
N GLU A 465 -15.62 -22.92 -5.17
CA GLU A 465 -16.11 -21.80 -5.98
C GLU A 465 -14.94 -21.16 -6.77
N GLN A 466 -15.25 -20.70 -7.98
CA GLN A 466 -14.25 -20.09 -8.86
C GLN A 466 -13.80 -18.74 -8.33
N GLN A 467 -12.48 -18.57 -8.20
CA GLN A 467 -11.83 -17.29 -7.91
C GLN A 467 -11.33 -16.66 -9.20
N TRP A 468 -11.44 -15.34 -9.32
CA TRP A 468 -11.00 -14.58 -10.49
C TRP A 468 -10.85 -13.10 -10.15
N GLY A 469 -10.40 -12.31 -11.10
CA GLY A 469 -10.30 -10.85 -10.97
C GLY A 469 -10.83 -10.12 -12.18
N ASN A 470 -10.79 -8.80 -12.12
CA ASN A 470 -11.08 -7.91 -13.23
C ASN A 470 -10.06 -6.77 -13.30
N VAL A 471 -9.91 -6.22 -14.50
CA VAL A 471 -9.53 -4.84 -14.71
C VAL A 471 -10.79 -4.10 -15.14
N THR A 472 -11.17 -3.05 -14.43
CA THR A 472 -12.44 -2.34 -14.65
C THR A 472 -12.17 -0.85 -14.86
N ALA A 473 -12.78 -0.27 -15.90
CA ALA A 473 -12.85 1.18 -16.10
C ALA A 473 -14.24 1.68 -15.73
N VAL A 474 -14.29 2.66 -14.84
CA VAL A 474 -15.52 3.30 -14.37
C VAL A 474 -15.52 4.77 -14.79
N ASP A 475 -16.58 5.22 -15.40
CA ASP A 475 -16.86 6.63 -15.60
C ASP A 475 -17.25 7.22 -14.24
N TYR A 476 -16.35 7.98 -13.62
CA TYR A 476 -16.56 8.50 -12.26
C TYR A 476 -17.58 9.64 -12.20
N ASN A 477 -17.94 10.25 -13.34
CA ASN A 477 -18.98 11.29 -13.41
C ASN A 477 -20.40 10.71 -13.48
N THR A 478 -20.53 9.45 -13.91
CA THR A 478 -21.82 8.76 -14.02
C THR A 478 -21.95 7.55 -13.10
N GLY A 479 -20.85 6.99 -12.63
CA GLY A 479 -20.79 5.74 -11.88
C GLY A 479 -20.94 4.48 -12.76
N LYS A 480 -20.98 4.62 -14.10
CA LYS A 480 -21.17 3.49 -15.02
C LYS A 480 -19.87 2.80 -15.35
N ILE A 481 -19.89 1.47 -15.43
CA ILE A 481 -18.77 0.69 -15.93
C ILE A 481 -18.70 0.84 -17.45
N ARG A 482 -17.58 1.35 -17.96
CA ARG A 482 -17.31 1.53 -19.40
C ARG A 482 -16.88 0.22 -20.03
N TRP A 483 -15.94 -0.47 -19.38
CA TRP A 483 -15.48 -1.80 -19.77
C TRP A 483 -14.96 -2.58 -18.55
N LYS A 484 -14.96 -3.89 -18.67
CA LYS A 484 -14.46 -4.82 -17.66
C LYS A 484 -13.80 -6.01 -18.36
N VAL A 485 -12.55 -6.30 -17.99
CA VAL A 485 -11.80 -7.44 -18.53
C VAL A 485 -11.54 -8.43 -17.40
N LYS A 486 -12.09 -9.63 -17.53
CA LYS A 486 -11.92 -10.72 -16.56
C LYS A 486 -10.49 -11.27 -16.62
N THR A 487 -9.89 -11.53 -15.46
CA THR A 487 -8.59 -12.17 -15.29
C THR A 487 -8.74 -13.54 -14.64
N PRO A 488 -7.78 -14.48 -14.87
CA PRO A 488 -7.94 -15.86 -14.39
C PRO A 488 -7.80 -16.02 -12.88
N GLN A 489 -7.26 -15.01 -12.19
CA GLN A 489 -6.99 -15.00 -10.74
C GLN A 489 -7.41 -13.66 -10.13
N PRO A 490 -7.72 -13.60 -8.82
CA PRO A 490 -7.91 -12.34 -8.10
C PRO A 490 -6.75 -11.36 -8.33
N MET A 491 -7.07 -10.08 -8.51
CA MET A 491 -6.10 -9.04 -8.81
C MET A 491 -5.74 -8.25 -7.55
N ILE A 492 -4.45 -8.17 -7.23
CA ILE A 492 -3.90 -7.31 -6.18
C ILE A 492 -2.56 -6.74 -6.67
N GLY A 493 -2.25 -5.50 -6.33
CA GLY A 493 -1.04 -4.80 -6.78
C GLY A 493 -1.29 -3.32 -7.03
N GLY A 494 -1.59 -2.95 -8.24
CA GLY A 494 -1.91 -1.57 -8.64
C GLY A 494 -1.93 -1.41 -10.15
N ILE A 495 -2.33 -0.22 -10.59
CA ILE A 495 -2.57 0.09 -11.98
C ILE A 495 -2.02 1.48 -12.31
N LEU A 496 -1.52 1.69 -13.53
CA LEU A 496 -0.93 2.93 -14.03
C LEU A 496 -1.55 3.29 -15.37
N ALA A 497 -2.05 4.52 -15.52
CA ALA A 497 -2.45 5.08 -16.82
C ALA A 497 -1.36 6.01 -17.37
N THR A 498 -1.28 6.14 -18.70
CA THR A 498 -0.34 7.04 -19.36
C THR A 498 -1.03 7.88 -20.43
N ALA A 499 -0.44 9.04 -20.76
CA ALA A 499 -0.91 9.91 -21.83
C ALA A 499 -0.83 9.25 -23.23
N GLY A 500 -0.15 8.11 -23.36
CA GLY A 500 -0.13 7.29 -24.55
C GLY A 500 -1.40 6.49 -24.82
N GLY A 501 -2.45 6.65 -24.00
CA GLY A 501 -3.72 5.92 -24.09
C GLY A 501 -3.64 4.48 -23.59
N LEU A 502 -2.72 4.20 -22.67
CA LEU A 502 -2.47 2.87 -22.14
C LEU A 502 -2.73 2.79 -20.65
N VAL A 503 -3.09 1.58 -20.21
CA VAL A 503 -3.20 1.21 -18.81
C VAL A 503 -2.36 -0.05 -18.56
N PHE A 504 -1.49 -0.04 -17.54
CA PHE A 504 -0.60 -1.15 -17.19
C PHE A 504 -0.94 -1.72 -15.83
N THR A 505 -1.01 -3.06 -15.72
CA THR A 505 -1.17 -3.77 -14.45
C THR A 505 -0.65 -5.20 -14.56
N GLY A 506 -0.39 -5.84 -13.42
CA GLY A 506 0.10 -7.20 -13.32
C GLY A 506 -0.90 -8.18 -12.73
N GLU A 507 -0.65 -9.46 -12.93
CA GLU A 507 -1.44 -10.59 -12.43
C GLU A 507 -0.60 -11.52 -11.54
N GLY A 508 -1.26 -12.26 -10.65
CA GLY A 508 -0.61 -13.24 -9.76
C GLY A 508 0.09 -14.40 -10.49
N ASN A 509 -0.33 -14.72 -11.72
CA ASN A 509 0.31 -15.72 -12.60
C ASN A 509 1.62 -15.23 -13.26
N GLY A 510 2.03 -13.99 -12.97
CA GLY A 510 3.24 -13.37 -13.50
C GLY A 510 3.07 -12.64 -14.82
N GLN A 511 1.86 -12.51 -15.34
CA GLN A 511 1.58 -11.70 -16.53
C GLN A 511 1.60 -10.22 -16.16
N PHE A 512 2.41 -9.42 -16.85
CA PHE A 512 2.33 -7.96 -16.87
C PHE A 512 1.74 -7.53 -18.20
N LYS A 513 0.71 -6.70 -18.18
CA LYS A 513 -0.09 -6.37 -19.38
C LYS A 513 -0.25 -4.88 -19.58
N GLY A 514 -0.30 -4.47 -20.85
CA GLY A 514 -0.73 -3.16 -21.33
C GLY A 514 -2.07 -3.26 -22.05
N TYR A 515 -3.02 -2.46 -21.61
CA TYR A 515 -4.37 -2.38 -22.14
C TYR A 515 -4.57 -1.04 -22.84
N ASP A 516 -5.42 -1.03 -23.86
CA ASP A 516 -6.01 0.19 -24.39
C ASP A 516 -6.89 0.82 -23.33
N ALA A 517 -6.64 2.08 -22.98
CA ALA A 517 -7.33 2.77 -21.89
C ALA A 517 -8.84 2.99 -22.17
N GLU A 518 -9.22 3.15 -23.43
CA GLU A 518 -10.60 3.45 -23.84
C GLU A 518 -11.47 2.19 -23.97
N THR A 519 -10.86 1.07 -24.40
CA THR A 519 -11.59 -0.16 -24.79
C THR A 519 -11.35 -1.36 -23.88
N GLY A 520 -10.25 -1.36 -23.08
CA GLY A 520 -9.82 -2.50 -22.28
C GLY A 520 -9.17 -3.62 -23.11
N THR A 521 -8.91 -3.41 -24.40
CA THR A 521 -8.23 -4.40 -25.25
C THR A 521 -6.80 -4.61 -24.80
N VAL A 522 -6.37 -5.88 -24.60
CA VAL A 522 -4.98 -6.21 -24.29
C VAL A 522 -4.13 -6.01 -25.53
N LEU A 523 -3.21 -5.04 -25.50
CA LEU A 523 -2.31 -4.71 -26.62
C LEU A 523 -0.92 -5.29 -26.46
N TRP A 524 -0.51 -5.58 -25.23
CA TRP A 524 0.81 -6.12 -24.90
C TRP A 524 0.76 -6.97 -23.62
N LYS A 525 1.67 -7.96 -23.56
CA LYS A 525 1.85 -8.81 -22.37
C LYS A 525 3.29 -9.31 -22.27
N PHE A 526 3.75 -9.51 -21.04
CA PHE A 526 5.06 -10.08 -20.71
C PHE A 526 4.95 -11.02 -19.50
N GLN A 527 5.66 -12.16 -19.54
CA GLN A 527 5.74 -13.10 -18.43
C GLN A 527 6.95 -12.79 -17.56
N ALA A 528 6.72 -12.30 -16.34
CA ALA A 528 7.76 -11.87 -15.41
C ALA A 528 8.36 -13.01 -14.55
N GLY A 529 7.79 -14.23 -14.62
CA GLY A 529 8.31 -15.40 -13.91
C GLY A 529 7.85 -15.53 -12.45
N ALA A 530 7.47 -14.45 -11.79
CA ALA A 530 6.84 -14.40 -10.47
C ALA A 530 5.58 -13.54 -10.53
N GLY A 531 4.72 -13.59 -9.51
CA GLY A 531 3.52 -12.76 -9.47
C GLY A 531 3.87 -11.27 -9.58
N VAL A 532 3.14 -10.52 -10.42
CA VAL A 532 3.29 -9.07 -10.60
C VAL A 532 2.20 -8.39 -9.77
N ASN A 533 2.47 -8.23 -8.49
CA ASN A 533 1.52 -7.75 -7.48
C ASN A 533 1.96 -6.45 -6.82
N ALA A 534 2.73 -5.65 -7.56
CA ALA A 534 3.19 -4.32 -7.17
C ALA A 534 2.66 -3.26 -8.16
N PRO A 535 2.44 -2.02 -7.72
CA PRO A 535 2.01 -0.95 -8.60
C PRO A 535 3.12 -0.57 -9.59
N PRO A 536 2.84 -0.53 -10.91
CA PRO A 536 3.83 -0.06 -11.89
C PRO A 536 4.01 1.46 -11.85
N SER A 537 5.16 1.94 -12.33
CA SER A 537 5.44 3.35 -12.55
C SER A 537 6.07 3.60 -13.93
N SER A 538 6.21 4.88 -14.31
CA SER A 538 6.83 5.28 -15.57
C SER A 538 7.74 6.48 -15.36
N TYR A 539 8.81 6.57 -16.14
CA TYR A 539 9.79 7.65 -16.08
C TYR A 539 10.49 7.80 -17.43
N THR A 540 11.23 8.89 -17.62
CA THR A 540 12.04 9.14 -18.83
C THR A 540 13.48 9.44 -18.42
N VAL A 541 14.44 8.77 -19.06
CA VAL A 541 15.88 9.04 -18.94
C VAL A 541 16.46 9.18 -20.34
N ASP A 542 17.26 10.22 -20.58
CA ASP A 542 17.87 10.53 -21.87
C ASP A 542 16.85 10.57 -23.03
N GLY A 543 15.65 11.10 -22.76
CA GLY A 543 14.57 11.18 -23.73
C GLY A 543 13.88 9.86 -24.06
N LYS A 544 14.21 8.76 -23.39
CA LYS A 544 13.60 7.44 -23.56
C LYS A 544 12.67 7.13 -22.39
N GLN A 545 11.40 6.86 -22.69
CA GLN A 545 10.40 6.48 -21.70
C GLN A 545 10.56 5.01 -21.30
N TYR A 546 10.39 4.75 -20.01
CA TYR A 546 10.37 3.41 -19.41
C TYR A 546 9.06 3.17 -18.65
N ILE A 547 8.62 1.92 -18.64
CA ILE A 547 7.62 1.39 -17.69
C ILE A 547 8.35 0.42 -16.77
N VAL A 548 8.15 0.52 -15.48
CA VAL A 548 8.83 -0.35 -14.50
C VAL A 548 7.84 -0.99 -13.54
N VAL A 549 8.12 -2.22 -13.13
CA VAL A 549 7.30 -2.94 -12.16
C VAL A 549 8.16 -3.92 -11.34
N ALA A 550 7.76 -4.16 -10.10
CA ALA A 550 8.31 -5.24 -9.27
C ALA A 550 7.51 -6.54 -9.47
N ALA A 551 8.22 -7.66 -9.56
CA ALA A 551 7.66 -9.00 -9.69
C ALA A 551 8.20 -9.88 -8.56
N GLY A 552 7.52 -9.85 -7.41
CA GLY A 552 7.88 -10.57 -6.19
C GLY A 552 6.78 -11.47 -5.65
N GLY A 553 5.61 -11.51 -6.30
CA GLY A 553 4.45 -12.24 -5.81
C GLY A 553 3.76 -11.55 -4.64
N ASN A 554 2.84 -12.26 -4.01
CA ASN A 554 2.03 -11.75 -2.90
C ASN A 554 1.79 -12.83 -1.85
N THR A 555 1.96 -12.49 -0.57
CA THR A 555 1.80 -13.42 0.55
C THR A 555 0.32 -13.71 0.83
N GLN A 556 -0.54 -12.69 0.84
CA GLN A 556 -1.95 -12.79 1.16
C GLN A 556 -2.71 -13.73 0.22
N LEU A 557 -2.44 -13.66 -1.09
CA LEU A 557 -3.04 -14.53 -2.09
C LEU A 557 -2.17 -15.74 -2.47
N ASN A 558 -1.05 -15.93 -1.77
CA ASN A 558 -0.10 -17.03 -2.00
C ASN A 558 0.37 -17.14 -3.46
N TYR A 559 0.64 -16.01 -4.12
CA TYR A 559 1.19 -16.00 -5.47
C TYR A 559 2.70 -16.24 -5.46
N LYS A 560 3.22 -16.79 -6.57
CA LYS A 560 4.61 -17.18 -6.72
C LYS A 560 5.55 -16.03 -6.37
N ARG A 561 6.44 -16.26 -5.39
CA ARG A 561 7.44 -15.30 -4.95
C ARG A 561 8.55 -15.14 -6.00
N GLY A 562 9.16 -13.98 -5.99
CA GLY A 562 10.32 -13.59 -6.79
C GLY A 562 11.04 -12.39 -6.17
N ASN A 563 11.92 -11.78 -6.94
CA ASN A 563 12.75 -10.67 -6.46
C ASN A 563 13.17 -9.73 -7.61
N ASN A 564 12.37 -9.64 -8.67
CA ASN A 564 12.74 -8.90 -9.86
C ASN A 564 12.16 -7.48 -9.86
N ILE A 565 12.98 -6.50 -10.23
CA ILE A 565 12.56 -5.18 -10.74
C ILE A 565 12.83 -5.21 -12.25
N ILE A 566 11.80 -4.96 -13.04
CA ILE A 566 11.88 -5.07 -14.51
C ILE A 566 11.48 -3.74 -15.13
N ALA A 567 12.38 -3.11 -15.85
CA ALA A 567 12.08 -1.92 -16.64
C ALA A 567 11.96 -2.28 -18.13
N PHE A 568 10.96 -1.72 -18.78
CA PHE A 568 10.65 -1.93 -20.18
C PHE A 568 10.79 -0.62 -20.95
N SER A 569 11.28 -0.68 -22.17
CA SER A 569 11.30 0.44 -23.11
C SER A 569 11.01 -0.04 -24.52
N LEU A 570 10.74 0.89 -25.45
CA LEU A 570 10.64 0.53 -26.87
C LEU A 570 11.98 0.00 -27.35
N SER A 571 11.97 -1.11 -28.09
CA SER A 571 13.14 -1.53 -28.87
C SER A 571 13.37 -0.54 -30.00
N ASP A 572 14.62 -0.27 -30.29
CA ASP A 572 15.06 0.56 -31.41
C ASP A 572 14.60 -0.05 -32.75
#